data_97deb136b4673d62d06c46ed234a9eff
#
_entry.id   97deb136b4673d62d06c46ed234a9eff
#
_cell.length_a   1.000
_cell.length_b   1.000
_cell.length_c   1.000
_cell.angle_alpha   90.00
_cell.angle_beta   90.00
_cell.angle_gamma   90.00
#
_symmetry.space_group_name_H-M   'P 1'
#
loop_
_entity.id
_entity.type
_entity.pdbx_description
1 polymer ?
#
loop_
_entity_poly.entity_id
_entity_poly.type
_entity_poly.pdbx_seq_one_letter_code
_entity_poly.pdbx_strand_id
1 'polypeptide(L)'
;MTTRSNTIVRPGGLLRWALCLAALVSLLPLRAADDAPARKVAGELAARFRAMKAYTVTFAVEGDDFAAEGSYAVEGDRYYMRVGDAEAYSDGVSKWEVDPSKREVVVDVVDTQSRSLLGNPTRAFDFLDDAFRSELLPSEGEVRRLRLTPVDKGAAMSSITVDVAADGSPRAVIYDLDGERMRIEIRGIEPRRFDAADYAGYELIDFR
;
A
#
# COMPACT_ATOMS: atom_id res chain seq x y z
N MET A 1 23.77 -90.02 7.85
CA MET A 1 24.44 -88.84 7.26
C MET A 1 23.37 -87.78 7.14
N THR A 2 23.21 -86.90 8.15
CA THR A 2 22.11 -85.98 8.30
C THR A 2 22.65 -84.58 8.21
N THR A 3 22.30 -83.89 7.15
CA THR A 3 22.75 -82.50 6.92
C THR A 3 21.66 -81.57 7.44
N ARG A 4 21.96 -80.80 8.49
CA ARG A 4 21.08 -79.71 9.01
C ARG A 4 21.35 -78.44 8.24
N SER A 5 20.29 -77.90 7.59
CA SER A 5 20.25 -76.56 7.03
C SER A 5 19.88 -75.55 8.11
N ASN A 6 20.78 -74.61 8.37
CA ASN A 6 20.51 -73.45 9.25
C ASN A 6 19.98 -72.30 8.43
N THR A 7 18.72 -71.93 8.65
CA THR A 7 18.08 -70.76 8.07
C THR A 7 18.32 -69.57 8.98
N ILE A 8 19.14 -68.61 8.56
CA ILE A 8 19.35 -67.33 9.26
C ILE A 8 18.23 -66.37 8.87
N VAL A 9 17.34 -66.07 9.80
CA VAL A 9 16.33 -65.02 9.66
C VAL A 9 16.99 -63.68 9.95
N ARG A 10 17.05 -62.77 8.96
CA ARG A 10 17.52 -61.41 9.10
C ARG A 10 16.37 -60.51 9.52
N PRO A 11 16.39 -59.80 10.69
CA PRO A 11 15.41 -58.78 11.05
C PRO A 11 15.92 -57.47 10.47
N GLY A 12 15.28 -56.89 9.45
CA GLY A 12 15.76 -55.64 8.84
C GLY A 12 14.78 -54.94 7.91
N GLY A 13 13.48 -55.19 8.07
CA GLY A 13 12.48 -54.61 7.15
C GLY A 13 11.58 -53.50 7.70
N LEU A 14 11.42 -53.39 9.00
CA LEU A 14 10.42 -52.48 9.61
C LEU A 14 10.98 -51.09 9.98
N LEU A 15 12.29 -50.88 10.04
CA LEU A 15 12.85 -49.58 10.46
C LEU A 15 13.06 -48.61 9.29
N ARG A 16 12.97 -49.05 8.04
CA ARG A 16 13.16 -48.18 6.85
C ARG A 16 11.89 -47.45 6.42
N TRP A 17 10.71 -47.89 6.82
CA TRP A 17 9.45 -47.28 6.47
C TRP A 17 9.00 -46.14 7.43
N ALA A 18 9.53 -46.11 8.65
CA ALA A 18 9.25 -45.07 9.63
C ALA A 18 9.99 -43.73 9.34
N LEU A 19 11.12 -43.78 8.63
CA LEU A 19 11.90 -42.58 8.27
C LEU A 19 11.35 -41.82 7.03
N CYS A 20 10.58 -42.48 6.18
CA CYS A 20 9.98 -41.80 5.00
C CYS A 20 8.67 -41.05 5.33
N LEU A 21 8.00 -41.35 6.42
CA LEU A 21 6.76 -40.63 6.82
C LEU A 21 7.04 -39.30 7.55
N ALA A 22 8.23 -39.15 8.15
CA ALA A 22 8.60 -37.91 8.85
C ALA A 22 9.05 -36.79 7.92
N ALA A 23 9.40 -37.08 6.66
CA ALA A 23 9.85 -36.08 5.68
C ALA A 23 8.72 -35.44 4.86
N LEU A 24 7.48 -35.93 4.96
CA LEU A 24 6.35 -35.42 4.15
C LEU A 24 5.53 -34.32 4.85
N VAL A 25 5.83 -34.00 6.11
CA VAL A 25 5.11 -32.97 6.88
C VAL A 25 5.72 -31.55 6.70
N SER A 26 6.84 -31.42 6.02
CA SER A 26 7.60 -30.14 5.93
C SER A 26 7.32 -29.33 4.67
N LEU A 27 6.36 -29.69 3.84
CA LEU A 27 5.95 -28.96 2.62
C LEU A 27 4.53 -28.43 2.69
N LEU A 28 4.06 -28.04 3.87
CA LEU A 28 2.93 -27.13 3.91
C LEU A 28 3.47 -25.80 3.38
N PRO A 29 2.91 -25.25 2.27
CA PRO A 29 3.24 -23.90 1.89
C PRO A 29 2.92 -23.03 3.10
N LEU A 30 3.92 -22.34 3.63
CA LEU A 30 3.72 -21.28 4.60
C LEU A 30 2.91 -20.22 3.85
N ARG A 31 1.60 -20.37 3.83
CA ARG A 31 0.72 -19.26 3.46
C ARG A 31 1.08 -18.19 4.47
N ALA A 32 1.69 -17.12 3.97
CA ALA A 32 1.86 -15.93 4.77
C ALA A 32 0.46 -15.59 5.30
N ALA A 33 0.22 -15.94 6.56
CA ALA A 33 -1.02 -15.57 7.24
C ALA A 33 -0.97 -14.05 7.34
N ASP A 34 -2.09 -13.42 7.05
CA ASP A 34 -2.29 -12.01 7.40
C ASP A 34 -1.85 -11.83 8.86
N ASP A 35 -0.83 -11.01 9.06
CA ASP A 35 -0.29 -10.77 10.39
C ASP A 35 -1.31 -9.96 11.20
N ALA A 36 -1.90 -10.56 12.24
CA ALA A 36 -2.90 -9.89 13.07
C ALA A 36 -2.40 -8.55 13.68
N PRO A 37 -1.15 -8.43 14.15
CA PRO A 37 -0.54 -7.16 14.51
C PRO A 37 -0.49 -6.15 13.35
N ALA A 38 -0.17 -6.56 12.13
CA ALA A 38 -0.15 -5.68 10.96
C ALA A 38 -1.55 -5.17 10.61
N ARG A 39 -2.56 -6.04 10.61
CA ARG A 39 -3.96 -5.64 10.42
C ARG A 39 -4.43 -4.63 11.48
N LYS A 40 -3.99 -4.77 12.72
CA LYS A 40 -4.29 -3.82 13.79
C LYS A 40 -3.70 -2.44 13.46
N VAL A 41 -2.43 -2.37 13.04
CA VAL A 41 -1.77 -1.10 12.67
C VAL A 41 -2.46 -0.46 11.48
N ALA A 42 -2.78 -1.23 10.43
CA ALA A 42 -3.54 -0.75 9.27
C ALA A 42 -4.91 -0.20 9.69
N GLY A 43 -5.62 -0.89 10.59
CA GLY A 43 -6.91 -0.49 11.13
C GLY A 43 -6.87 0.80 11.94
N GLU A 44 -5.88 0.96 12.80
CA GLU A 44 -5.66 2.17 13.59
C GLU A 44 -5.40 3.37 12.68
N LEU A 45 -4.55 3.19 11.64
CA LEU A 45 -4.25 4.21 10.65
C LEU A 45 -5.50 4.63 9.87
N ALA A 46 -6.24 3.68 9.31
CA ALA A 46 -7.48 3.94 8.58
C ALA A 46 -8.54 4.63 9.46
N ALA A 47 -8.72 4.18 10.71
CA ALA A 47 -9.66 4.78 11.66
C ALA A 47 -9.31 6.24 11.97
N ARG A 48 -8.01 6.54 12.10
CA ARG A 48 -7.53 7.92 12.32
C ARG A 48 -7.95 8.85 11.18
N PHE A 49 -7.73 8.45 9.91
CA PHE A 49 -8.09 9.28 8.76
C PHE A 49 -9.61 9.39 8.57
N ARG A 50 -10.36 8.31 8.79
CA ARG A 50 -11.84 8.36 8.74
C ARG A 50 -12.46 9.25 9.82
N ALA A 51 -11.82 9.39 10.98
CA ALA A 51 -12.28 10.27 12.04
C ALA A 51 -12.13 11.77 11.69
N MET A 52 -11.21 12.10 10.77
CA MET A 52 -11.01 13.47 10.30
C MET A 52 -11.99 13.76 9.17
N LYS A 53 -12.93 14.69 9.38
CA LYS A 53 -13.90 15.10 8.35
C LYS A 53 -13.26 15.89 7.22
N ALA A 54 -12.23 16.65 7.54
CA ALA A 54 -11.43 17.41 6.60
C ALA A 54 -9.99 17.51 7.16
N TYR A 55 -9.00 17.35 6.29
CA TYR A 55 -7.60 17.45 6.69
C TYR A 55 -6.72 17.84 5.50
N THR A 56 -5.57 18.43 5.79
CA THR A 56 -4.52 18.74 4.82
C THR A 56 -3.26 17.98 5.21
N VAL A 57 -2.59 17.41 4.21
CA VAL A 57 -1.29 16.75 4.36
C VAL A 57 -0.26 17.51 3.54
N THR A 58 0.88 17.83 4.14
CA THR A 58 2.06 18.33 3.44
C THR A 58 3.09 17.22 3.35
N PHE A 59 3.75 17.10 2.20
CA PHE A 59 4.68 16.00 1.93
C PHE A 59 5.81 16.42 0.97
N ALA A 60 6.87 15.60 0.95
CA ALA A 60 7.83 15.56 -0.13
C ALA A 60 7.69 14.21 -0.86
N VAL A 61 7.83 14.20 -2.16
CA VAL A 61 7.82 13.00 -2.99
C VAL A 61 9.15 12.87 -3.73
N GLU A 62 9.69 11.65 -3.75
CA GLU A 62 10.92 11.29 -4.47
C GLU A 62 10.64 10.00 -5.27
N GLY A 63 11.00 10.00 -6.54
CA GLY A 63 11.10 8.86 -7.43
C GLY A 63 12.50 8.79 -8.00
N ASP A 64 12.75 7.87 -8.95
CA ASP A 64 14.07 7.63 -9.51
C ASP A 64 14.65 8.88 -10.21
N ASP A 65 13.82 9.61 -10.98
CA ASP A 65 14.24 10.81 -11.74
C ASP A 65 13.46 12.08 -11.35
N PHE A 66 12.78 12.08 -10.21
CA PHE A 66 11.84 13.12 -9.86
C PHE A 66 11.81 13.36 -8.35
N ALA A 67 11.81 14.65 -7.97
CA ALA A 67 11.57 15.08 -6.59
C ALA A 67 10.74 16.35 -6.59
N ALA A 68 9.72 16.41 -5.70
CA ALA A 68 8.90 17.59 -5.53
C ALA A 68 8.34 17.71 -4.10
N GLU A 69 7.95 18.90 -3.73
CA GLU A 69 7.10 19.12 -2.55
C GLU A 69 5.64 19.21 -2.96
N GLY A 70 4.75 18.78 -2.09
CA GLY A 70 3.34 18.81 -2.36
C GLY A 70 2.48 18.95 -1.12
N SER A 71 1.22 19.16 -1.37
CA SER A 71 0.16 19.09 -0.35
C SER A 71 -1.12 18.56 -0.97
N TYR A 72 -1.93 17.91 -0.16
CA TYR A 72 -3.32 17.62 -0.53
C TYR A 72 -4.25 17.91 0.64
N ALA A 73 -5.46 18.32 0.32
CA ALA A 73 -6.55 18.48 1.26
C ALA A 73 -7.70 17.55 0.87
N VAL A 74 -8.33 16.93 1.86
CA VAL A 74 -9.46 16.02 1.68
C VAL A 74 -10.63 16.52 2.52
N GLU A 75 -11.84 16.49 1.96
CA GLU A 75 -13.10 16.70 2.68
C GLU A 75 -14.18 15.76 2.14
N GLY A 76 -14.43 14.65 2.86
CA GLY A 76 -15.26 13.56 2.36
C GLY A 76 -14.65 12.92 1.12
N ASP A 77 -15.42 12.88 0.02
CA ASP A 77 -14.95 12.33 -1.27
C ASP A 77 -14.28 13.39 -2.16
N ARG A 78 -14.20 14.65 -1.69
CA ARG A 78 -13.57 15.75 -2.42
C ARG A 78 -12.12 15.91 -2.01
N TYR A 79 -11.29 16.34 -2.97
CA TYR A 79 -9.91 16.68 -2.66
C TYR A 79 -9.37 17.81 -3.55
N TYR A 80 -8.35 18.45 -3.04
CA TYR A 80 -7.42 19.30 -3.78
C TYR A 80 -6.00 18.76 -3.54
N MET A 81 -5.18 18.75 -4.58
CA MET A 81 -3.79 18.32 -4.49
C MET A 81 -2.92 19.25 -5.33
N ARG A 82 -1.71 19.52 -4.81
CA ARG A 82 -0.65 20.22 -5.52
C ARG A 82 0.65 19.45 -5.35
N VAL A 83 1.39 19.25 -6.46
CA VAL A 83 2.71 18.64 -6.49
C VAL A 83 3.59 19.48 -7.42
N GLY A 84 4.56 20.21 -6.85
CA GLY A 84 5.28 21.24 -7.60
C GLY A 84 4.32 22.31 -8.13
N ASP A 85 4.28 22.49 -9.44
CA ASP A 85 3.38 23.42 -10.14
C ASP A 85 2.08 22.74 -10.63
N ALA A 86 2.02 21.41 -10.65
CA ALA A 86 0.84 20.67 -11.05
C ALA A 86 -0.22 20.68 -9.96
N GLU A 87 -1.49 20.87 -10.34
CA GLU A 87 -2.62 20.88 -9.43
C GLU A 87 -3.70 19.91 -9.92
N ALA A 88 -4.39 19.27 -8.97
CA ALA A 88 -5.57 18.47 -9.25
C ALA A 88 -6.63 18.71 -8.17
N TYR A 89 -7.89 18.69 -8.56
CA TYR A 89 -9.00 18.73 -7.61
C TYR A 89 -10.14 17.82 -8.06
N SER A 90 -10.99 17.44 -7.13
CA SER A 90 -12.12 16.56 -7.40
C SER A 90 -13.32 16.89 -6.53
N ASP A 91 -14.50 16.71 -7.10
CA ASP A 91 -15.79 16.75 -6.40
C ASP A 91 -16.28 15.38 -5.91
N GLY A 92 -15.43 14.33 -6.11
CA GLY A 92 -15.75 12.93 -5.79
C GLY A 92 -16.25 12.12 -6.98
N VAL A 93 -16.58 12.77 -8.10
CA VAL A 93 -17.04 12.13 -9.35
C VAL A 93 -16.09 12.46 -10.49
N SER A 94 -15.84 13.73 -10.67
CA SER A 94 -14.92 14.26 -11.68
C SER A 94 -13.61 14.70 -11.04
N LYS A 95 -12.54 14.60 -11.81
CA LYS A 95 -11.21 15.10 -11.47
C LYS A 95 -10.81 16.16 -12.50
N TRP A 96 -10.25 17.24 -12.05
CA TRP A 96 -9.68 18.31 -12.85
C TRP A 96 -8.18 18.38 -12.61
N GLU A 97 -7.38 18.17 -13.63
CA GLU A 97 -5.92 18.31 -13.59
C GLU A 97 -5.55 19.61 -14.30
N VAL A 98 -4.84 20.46 -13.61
CA VAL A 98 -4.47 21.79 -14.09
C VAL A 98 -2.99 21.78 -14.48
N ASP A 99 -2.69 22.15 -15.71
CA ASP A 99 -1.36 22.44 -16.21
C ASP A 99 -1.22 23.95 -16.40
N PRO A 100 -0.60 24.68 -15.44
CA PRO A 100 -0.45 26.13 -15.54
C PRO A 100 0.47 26.55 -16.69
N SER A 101 1.42 25.69 -17.09
CA SER A 101 2.38 26.00 -18.15
C SER A 101 1.71 26.03 -19.53
N LYS A 102 0.74 25.16 -19.74
CA LYS A 102 -0.08 25.10 -20.98
C LYS A 102 -1.34 25.91 -20.88
N ARG A 103 -1.75 26.30 -19.66
CA ARG A 103 -3.03 26.91 -19.34
C ARG A 103 -4.22 26.00 -19.74
N GLU A 104 -4.04 24.74 -19.47
CA GLU A 104 -5.01 23.68 -19.75
C GLU A 104 -5.61 23.12 -18.46
N VAL A 105 -6.88 22.75 -18.51
CA VAL A 105 -7.55 21.95 -17.47
C VAL A 105 -8.09 20.69 -18.13
N VAL A 106 -7.58 19.54 -17.72
CA VAL A 106 -8.07 18.23 -18.18
C VAL A 106 -9.11 17.74 -17.18
N VAL A 107 -10.27 17.32 -17.70
CA VAL A 107 -11.36 16.76 -16.88
C VAL A 107 -11.51 15.29 -17.19
N ASP A 108 -11.51 14.48 -16.12
CA ASP A 108 -11.66 13.03 -16.21
C ASP A 108 -12.52 12.51 -15.04
N VAL A 109 -12.82 11.22 -15.05
CA VAL A 109 -13.53 10.55 -13.96
C VAL A 109 -12.53 10.17 -12.87
N VAL A 110 -12.93 10.32 -11.59
CA VAL A 110 -12.10 9.89 -10.46
C VAL A 110 -11.85 8.40 -10.51
N ASP A 111 -10.59 7.99 -10.44
CA ASP A 111 -10.24 6.59 -10.22
C ASP A 111 -10.53 6.18 -8.76
N THR A 112 -11.72 5.60 -8.55
CA THR A 112 -12.17 5.13 -7.24
C THR A 112 -11.44 3.86 -6.78
N GLN A 113 -10.66 3.21 -7.64
CA GLN A 113 -9.89 2.01 -7.31
C GLN A 113 -8.46 2.33 -6.88
N SER A 114 -7.95 3.51 -7.26
CA SER A 114 -6.61 3.93 -6.87
C SER A 114 -6.45 3.97 -5.35
N ARG A 115 -5.34 3.39 -4.89
CA ARG A 115 -4.86 3.45 -3.49
C ARG A 115 -3.57 4.28 -3.40
N SER A 116 -3.16 4.88 -4.51
CA SER A 116 -2.04 5.81 -4.52
C SER A 116 -2.45 7.15 -3.92
N LEU A 117 -1.61 7.69 -3.05
CA LEU A 117 -1.80 9.01 -2.45
C LEU A 117 -1.86 10.11 -3.52
N LEU A 118 -1.10 9.96 -4.61
CA LEU A 118 -1.12 10.90 -5.73
C LEU A 118 -2.26 10.64 -6.73
N GLY A 119 -2.80 9.41 -6.79
CA GLY A 119 -3.91 9.08 -7.68
C GLY A 119 -5.28 9.42 -7.10
N ASN A 120 -5.51 9.06 -5.84
CA ASN A 120 -6.74 9.38 -5.11
C ASN A 120 -6.46 9.53 -3.61
N PRO A 121 -6.15 10.73 -3.12
CA PRO A 121 -5.81 10.96 -1.73
C PRO A 121 -6.95 10.65 -0.73
N THR A 122 -8.21 10.61 -1.17
CA THR A 122 -9.34 10.28 -0.29
C THR A 122 -9.29 8.83 0.19
N ARG A 123 -8.59 7.95 -0.54
CA ARG A 123 -8.46 6.52 -0.27
C ARG A 123 -7.06 6.07 0.07
N ALA A 124 -6.12 7.00 0.18
CA ALA A 124 -4.70 6.70 0.36
C ALA A 124 -4.38 5.85 1.61
N PHE A 125 -5.21 5.89 2.64
CA PHE A 125 -5.04 5.15 3.89
C PHE A 125 -6.17 4.16 4.18
N ASP A 126 -6.97 3.81 3.16
CA ASP A 126 -8.03 2.81 3.30
C ASP A 126 -7.55 1.42 2.85
N PHE A 127 -6.78 0.76 3.73
CA PHE A 127 -6.10 -0.52 3.47
C PHE A 127 -6.79 -1.72 4.13
N LEU A 128 -8.04 -1.57 4.60
CA LEU A 128 -8.73 -2.61 5.37
C LEU A 128 -9.58 -3.55 4.51
N ASP A 129 -9.58 -3.37 3.20
CA ASP A 129 -10.25 -4.29 2.29
C ASP A 129 -9.41 -5.56 2.09
N ASP A 130 -10.04 -6.62 1.54
CA ASP A 130 -9.35 -7.88 1.25
C ASP A 130 -8.42 -7.79 0.02
N ALA A 131 -8.21 -6.59 -0.54
CA ALA A 131 -7.35 -6.35 -1.68
C ALA A 131 -5.85 -6.45 -1.34
N PHE A 132 -5.48 -6.32 -0.06
CA PHE A 132 -4.10 -6.38 0.39
C PHE A 132 -3.90 -7.41 1.50
N ARG A 133 -2.72 -8.02 1.50
CA ARG A 133 -2.15 -8.74 2.65
C ARG A 133 -1.25 -7.80 3.40
N SER A 134 -1.34 -7.80 4.72
CA SER A 134 -0.54 -6.94 5.59
C SER A 134 0.47 -7.75 6.39
N GLU A 135 1.69 -7.22 6.52
CA GLU A 135 2.75 -7.75 7.39
C GLU A 135 3.52 -6.60 8.07
N LEU A 136 4.02 -6.84 9.27
CA LEU A 136 4.97 -5.92 9.92
C LEU A 136 6.39 -6.33 9.57
N LEU A 137 7.15 -5.39 9.02
CA LEU A 137 8.57 -5.56 8.74
C LEU A 137 9.40 -5.16 9.96
N PRO A 138 10.62 -5.72 10.11
CA PRO A 138 11.61 -5.21 11.04
C PRO A 138 11.85 -3.71 10.79
N SER A 139 11.89 -2.93 11.85
CA SER A 139 12.12 -1.49 11.80
C SER A 139 12.99 -1.06 12.98
N GLU A 140 13.66 0.07 12.84
CA GLU A 140 14.48 0.63 13.91
C GLU A 140 13.67 1.63 14.74
N GLY A 141 13.98 1.68 16.05
CA GLY A 141 13.35 2.61 16.98
C GLY A 141 11.86 2.36 17.17
N GLU A 142 11.10 3.44 17.33
CA GLU A 142 9.66 3.39 17.63
C GLU A 142 8.76 3.37 16.37
N VAL A 143 9.36 3.29 15.18
CA VAL A 143 8.62 3.24 13.92
C VAL A 143 8.11 1.82 13.69
N ARG A 144 6.84 1.68 13.37
CA ARG A 144 6.24 0.42 12.90
C ARG A 144 6.17 0.46 11.37
N ARG A 145 6.84 -0.48 10.71
CA ARG A 145 6.86 -0.56 9.24
C ARG A 145 5.85 -1.58 8.76
N LEU A 146 4.76 -1.09 8.19
CA LEU A 146 3.67 -1.88 7.64
C LEU A 146 3.88 -2.07 6.15
N ARG A 147 3.97 -3.33 5.68
CA ARG A 147 3.91 -3.66 4.24
C ARG A 147 2.55 -4.18 3.88
N LEU A 148 2.05 -3.72 2.75
CA LEU A 148 0.80 -4.10 2.12
C LEU A 148 1.12 -4.66 0.74
N THR A 149 0.77 -5.91 0.48
CA THR A 149 1.00 -6.60 -0.78
C THR A 149 -0.34 -6.89 -1.43
N PRO A 150 -0.59 -6.45 -2.69
CA PRO A 150 -1.82 -6.76 -3.40
C PRO A 150 -2.08 -8.26 -3.46
N VAL A 151 -3.34 -8.66 -3.29
CA VAL A 151 -3.78 -10.06 -3.48
C VAL A 151 -3.84 -10.40 -4.96
N ASP A 152 -4.23 -9.43 -5.78
CA ASP A 152 -4.19 -9.54 -7.24
C ASP A 152 -2.74 -9.48 -7.73
N LYS A 153 -2.30 -10.56 -8.36
CA LYS A 153 -0.95 -10.68 -8.93
C LYS A 153 -0.77 -9.88 -10.23
N GLY A 154 -1.86 -9.44 -10.84
CA GLY A 154 -1.86 -8.58 -12.03
C GLY A 154 -1.85 -7.09 -11.71
N ALA A 155 -1.83 -6.71 -10.42
CA ALA A 155 -1.74 -5.31 -10.04
C ALA A 155 -0.41 -4.70 -10.50
N ALA A 156 -0.45 -3.52 -11.09
CA ALA A 156 0.76 -2.77 -11.49
C ALA A 156 1.63 -2.35 -10.29
N MET A 157 1.07 -2.38 -9.11
CA MET A 157 1.76 -2.10 -7.85
C MET A 157 2.17 -3.41 -7.18
N SER A 158 3.44 -3.58 -6.88
CA SER A 158 3.97 -4.77 -6.20
C SER A 158 3.84 -4.69 -4.67
N SER A 159 4.00 -3.51 -4.07
CA SER A 159 3.75 -3.28 -2.65
C SER A 159 3.55 -1.81 -2.28
N ILE A 160 2.92 -1.58 -1.12
CA ILE A 160 2.91 -0.31 -0.40
C ILE A 160 3.57 -0.54 0.95
N THR A 161 4.54 0.29 1.31
CA THR A 161 5.13 0.27 2.66
C THR A 161 4.80 1.58 3.37
N VAL A 162 4.25 1.50 4.59
CA VAL A 162 3.91 2.67 5.41
C VAL A 162 4.74 2.64 6.68
N ASP A 163 5.54 3.67 6.89
CA ASP A 163 6.23 3.92 8.16
C ASP A 163 5.27 4.69 9.10
N VAL A 164 4.91 4.07 10.21
CA VAL A 164 3.96 4.60 11.20
C VAL A 164 4.70 4.89 12.50
N ALA A 165 4.64 6.13 12.96
CA ALA A 165 5.24 6.54 14.23
C ALA A 165 4.53 5.95 15.45
N ALA A 166 5.12 6.09 16.64
CA ALA A 166 4.55 5.62 17.89
C ALA A 166 3.17 6.21 18.21
N ASP A 167 2.94 7.46 17.82
CA ASP A 167 1.65 8.16 17.97
C ASP A 167 0.58 7.75 16.94
N GLY A 168 0.89 6.79 16.05
CA GLY A 168 -0.01 6.31 15.03
C GLY A 168 -0.07 7.20 13.77
N SER A 169 0.76 8.25 13.67
CA SER A 169 0.83 9.08 12.46
C SER A 169 1.71 8.42 11.38
N PRO A 170 1.33 8.49 10.09
CA PRO A 170 2.22 8.05 9.01
C PRO A 170 3.39 9.03 8.90
N ARG A 171 4.58 8.49 8.65
CA ARG A 171 5.81 9.26 8.40
C ARG A 171 6.24 9.20 6.95
N ALA A 172 6.06 8.05 6.33
CA ALA A 172 6.37 7.86 4.93
C ALA A 172 5.45 6.80 4.33
N VAL A 173 5.17 6.95 3.04
CA VAL A 173 4.51 5.94 2.22
C VAL A 173 5.44 5.65 1.04
N ILE A 174 5.73 4.39 0.79
CA ILE A 174 6.60 3.95 -0.29
C ILE A 174 5.79 3.03 -1.18
N TYR A 175 5.72 3.35 -2.45
CA TYR A 175 5.10 2.55 -3.49
C TYR A 175 6.18 1.88 -4.31
N ASP A 176 6.08 0.55 -4.50
CA ASP A 176 6.88 -0.21 -5.45
C ASP A 176 5.99 -0.54 -6.66
N LEU A 177 6.28 0.08 -7.80
CA LEU A 177 5.49 0.07 -9.04
C LEU A 177 6.34 -0.52 -10.16
N ASP A 178 6.19 -1.81 -10.49
CA ASP A 178 6.84 -2.48 -11.66
C ASP A 178 8.33 -2.13 -11.89
N GLY A 179 9.09 -1.99 -10.79
CA GLY A 179 10.53 -1.70 -10.83
C GLY A 179 10.87 -0.24 -10.56
N GLU A 180 9.88 0.64 -10.51
CA GLU A 180 10.05 2.03 -10.04
C GLU A 180 9.67 2.13 -8.57
N ARG A 181 10.38 2.97 -7.85
CA ARG A 181 10.12 3.22 -6.43
C ARG A 181 9.80 4.68 -6.19
N MET A 182 8.65 4.94 -5.60
CA MET A 182 8.23 6.28 -5.20
C MET A 182 8.10 6.35 -3.68
N ARG A 183 8.79 7.30 -3.07
CA ARG A 183 8.72 7.58 -1.63
C ARG A 183 8.02 8.91 -1.40
N ILE A 184 7.01 8.89 -0.53
CA ILE A 184 6.31 10.10 -0.07
C ILE A 184 6.60 10.25 1.42
N GLU A 185 7.30 11.30 1.79
CA GLU A 185 7.58 11.65 3.18
C GLU A 185 6.51 12.62 3.70
N ILE A 186 5.77 12.22 4.72
CA ILE A 186 4.72 13.03 5.33
C ILE A 186 5.36 14.03 6.30
N ARG A 187 5.21 15.33 6.04
CA ARG A 187 5.77 16.41 6.85
C ARG A 187 4.78 17.00 7.84
N GLY A 188 3.49 16.99 7.51
CA GLY A 188 2.44 17.52 8.38
C GLY A 188 1.06 17.00 8.04
N ILE A 189 0.19 16.91 9.05
CA ILE A 189 -1.23 16.59 8.90
C ILE A 189 -2.00 17.57 9.77
N GLU A 190 -2.88 18.36 9.15
CA GLU A 190 -3.66 19.38 9.82
C GLU A 190 -5.16 19.22 9.50
N PRO A 191 -6.07 19.34 10.48
CA PRO A 191 -7.51 19.36 10.23
C PRO A 191 -7.89 20.71 9.60
N ARG A 192 -7.83 20.81 8.27
CA ARG A 192 -8.06 22.06 7.54
C ARG A 192 -8.82 21.81 6.25
N ARG A 193 -9.76 22.73 5.93
CA ARG A 193 -10.39 22.79 4.61
C ARG A 193 -9.49 23.48 3.59
N PHE A 194 -9.73 23.22 2.31
CA PHE A 194 -9.07 23.92 1.21
C PHE A 194 -10.08 24.86 0.50
N ASP A 195 -9.56 25.90 -0.12
CA ASP A 195 -10.30 26.78 -1.01
C ASP A 195 -9.98 26.39 -2.47
N ALA A 196 -11.01 26.33 -3.32
CA ALA A 196 -10.82 26.07 -4.74
C ALA A 196 -10.14 27.27 -5.40
N ALA A 197 -9.18 26.99 -6.29
CA ALA A 197 -8.57 28.02 -7.12
C ALA A 197 -9.53 28.48 -8.23
N ASP A 198 -9.33 29.70 -8.74
CA ASP A 198 -10.05 30.23 -9.90
C ASP A 198 -9.20 30.01 -11.18
N TYR A 199 -9.72 29.18 -12.09
CA TYR A 199 -9.08 28.86 -13.36
C TYR A 199 -9.78 29.53 -14.57
N ALA A 200 -10.47 30.64 -14.33
CA ALA A 200 -11.06 31.42 -15.43
C ALA A 200 -10.01 31.77 -16.51
N GLY A 201 -10.36 31.46 -17.75
CA GLY A 201 -9.48 31.70 -18.89
C GLY A 201 -8.47 30.59 -19.19
N TYR A 202 -8.59 29.40 -18.56
CA TYR A 202 -7.90 28.17 -18.94
C TYR A 202 -8.72 27.41 -19.99
N GLU A 203 -8.03 26.69 -20.89
CA GLU A 203 -8.69 25.76 -21.81
C GLU A 203 -9.20 24.54 -21.02
N LEU A 204 -10.46 24.17 -21.25
CA LEU A 204 -11.07 23.00 -20.63
C LEU A 204 -11.11 21.84 -21.61
N ILE A 205 -10.41 20.76 -21.31
CA ILE A 205 -10.39 19.50 -22.06
C ILE A 205 -11.17 18.46 -21.26
N ASP A 206 -12.33 18.05 -21.72
CA ASP A 206 -13.26 17.15 -21.02
C ASP A 206 -13.25 15.74 -21.64
N PHE A 207 -12.86 14.73 -20.85
CA PHE A 207 -12.81 13.32 -21.22
C PHE A 207 -13.88 12.44 -20.57
N ARG A 208 -14.89 13.02 -19.93
CA ARG A 208 -15.95 12.28 -19.24
C ARG A 208 -16.97 11.68 -20.20
#